data_fa3178a43b2ed7efa4e33275c4d66fc4
#
_entry.id   fa3178a43b2ed7efa4e33275c4d66fc4
#
_cell.length_a   1.000
_cell.length_b   1.000
_cell.length_c   1.000
_cell.angle_alpha   90.00
_cell.angle_beta   90.00
_cell.angle_gamma   90.00
#
_symmetry.space_group_name_H-M   'P 1'
#
loop_
_entity.id
_entity.type
_entity.pdbx_description
1 polymer ?
#
loop_
_entity_poly.entity_id
_entity_poly.type
_entity_poly.pdbx_seq_one_letter_code
_entity_poly.pdbx_strand_id
1 'polypeptide(L)'
;FKEDPWEGIEVGSYPRGRRLYLKDKRYWVSRDADNQLVFYIHDICNGTVPLISISSSIGIRVEKYQNKEQRLVCTFSDCSEDSIDKFGLVAKAIAVESEKFNGVALFVKIQKELQEWTDFLKDHSKTLSQSELIGFWGELYVISHYIMEVHSPSDTIRYWAGPSGGKKDITLNSLAIEVKTTSSSHAKEIKISSLDQLDRSTEKLYLMHLSISHADL
;
A
#
# COMPACT_ATOMS: atom_id res chain seq x y z
N PHE A 1 -0.52 -4.10 16.90
CA PHE A 1 0.40 -3.07 16.38
C PHE A 1 0.15 -1.74 17.11
N LYS A 2 1.21 -0.91 17.30
CA LYS A 2 1.05 0.51 17.62
C LYS A 2 0.65 1.28 16.36
N GLU A 3 0.01 2.45 16.52
CA GLU A 3 -0.34 3.33 15.40
C GLU A 3 0.93 3.81 14.70
N ASP A 4 1.82 4.49 15.42
CA ASP A 4 3.21 4.72 14.99
C ASP A 4 4.15 3.68 15.63
N PRO A 5 4.73 2.76 14.85
CA PRO A 5 5.65 1.76 15.38
C PRO A 5 6.93 2.34 15.96
N TRP A 6 7.39 3.51 15.50
CA TRP A 6 8.65 4.15 15.93
C TRP A 6 8.48 5.18 17.05
N GLU A 7 7.24 5.50 17.43
CA GLU A 7 6.95 6.44 18.51
C GLU A 7 7.74 6.13 19.79
N GLY A 8 8.49 7.11 20.31
CA GLY A 8 9.29 6.97 21.54
C GLY A 8 10.47 5.99 21.43
N ILE A 9 10.93 5.66 20.22
CA ILE A 9 12.19 4.94 20.00
C ILE A 9 13.32 5.98 19.88
N GLU A 10 14.33 5.84 20.71
CA GLU A 10 15.49 6.73 20.72
C GLU A 10 16.37 6.54 19.48
N VAL A 11 16.94 7.64 19.00
CA VAL A 11 17.95 7.64 17.93
C VAL A 11 19.19 6.85 18.38
N GLY A 12 19.72 6.03 17.48
CA GLY A 12 20.87 5.17 17.79
C GLY A 12 20.53 3.93 18.63
N SER A 13 19.24 3.62 18.82
CA SER A 13 18.85 2.42 19.57
C SER A 13 19.15 1.11 18.84
N TYR A 14 19.26 1.11 17.50
CA TYR A 14 19.67 -0.05 16.74
C TYR A 14 21.06 -0.56 17.18
N PRO A 15 21.29 -1.87 17.39
CA PRO A 15 20.48 -3.04 17.03
C PRO A 15 19.40 -3.46 18.03
N ARG A 16 19.19 -2.71 19.09
CA ARG A 16 18.06 -2.90 20.00
C ARG A 16 16.84 -2.21 19.41
N GLY A 17 15.63 -2.68 19.75
CA GLY A 17 14.41 -2.10 19.20
C GLY A 17 13.18 -2.62 19.91
N ARG A 18 12.03 -2.29 19.34
CA ARG A 18 10.72 -2.73 19.79
C ARG A 18 10.16 -3.76 18.82
N ARG A 19 9.47 -4.78 19.36
CA ARG A 19 8.73 -5.71 18.51
C ARG A 19 7.60 -5.00 17.79
N LEU A 20 7.56 -5.17 16.49
CA LEU A 20 6.49 -4.65 15.65
C LEU A 20 5.22 -5.48 15.79
N TYR A 21 5.37 -6.83 15.82
CA TYR A 21 4.27 -7.77 15.73
C TYR A 21 4.31 -8.75 16.90
N LEU A 22 3.27 -8.74 17.74
CA LEU A 22 3.27 -9.55 18.96
C LEU A 22 3.07 -11.05 18.71
N LYS A 23 2.36 -11.43 17.64
CA LYS A 23 2.15 -12.83 17.25
C LYS A 23 3.41 -13.48 16.71
N ASP A 24 4.25 -12.70 16.02
CA ASP A 24 5.51 -13.18 15.44
C ASP A 24 6.68 -12.36 15.98
N LYS A 25 7.57 -13.03 16.70
CA LYS A 25 8.69 -12.40 17.42
C LYS A 25 9.84 -11.97 16.50
N ARG A 26 9.77 -12.29 15.21
CA ARG A 26 10.83 -12.02 14.24
C ARG A 26 10.91 -10.57 13.80
N TYR A 27 9.83 -9.80 13.88
CA TYR A 27 9.70 -8.45 13.31
C TYR A 27 9.93 -7.36 14.37
N TRP A 28 10.81 -6.42 14.04
CA TRP A 28 11.26 -5.38 14.95
C TRP A 28 11.37 -4.03 14.24
N VAL A 29 11.26 -2.96 15.01
CA VAL A 29 11.51 -1.58 14.59
C VAL A 29 12.50 -0.91 15.52
N SER A 30 13.29 0.02 14.97
CA SER A 30 14.32 0.78 15.70
C SER A 30 14.61 2.09 14.97
N ARG A 31 15.55 2.87 15.51
CA ARG A 31 16.19 4.01 14.83
C ARG A 31 17.70 3.82 14.86
N ASP A 32 18.36 4.10 13.75
CA ASP A 32 19.82 4.06 13.69
C ASP A 32 20.47 5.36 14.19
N ALA A 33 21.79 5.44 14.09
CA ALA A 33 22.56 6.61 14.54
C ALA A 33 22.27 7.88 13.71
N ASP A 34 21.87 7.70 12.45
CA ASP A 34 21.52 8.78 11.52
C ASP A 34 20.03 9.15 11.60
N ASN A 35 19.31 8.66 12.63
CA ASN A 35 17.88 8.84 12.85
C ASN A 35 16.99 8.23 11.77
N GLN A 36 17.52 7.32 10.92
CA GLN A 36 16.70 6.62 9.94
C GLN A 36 15.76 5.65 10.64
N LEU A 37 14.59 5.44 10.06
CA LEU A 37 13.67 4.41 10.53
C LEU A 37 14.20 3.04 10.11
N VAL A 38 14.30 2.13 11.06
CA VAL A 38 14.79 0.78 10.84
C VAL A 38 13.67 -0.23 11.07
N PHE A 39 13.40 -1.03 10.06
CA PHE A 39 12.56 -2.23 10.15
C PHE A 39 13.44 -3.44 9.91
N TYR A 40 13.48 -4.39 10.84
CA TYR A 40 14.36 -5.54 10.70
C TYR A 40 13.71 -6.84 11.18
N ILE A 41 14.16 -7.92 10.57
CA ILE A 41 13.60 -9.25 10.77
C ILE A 41 14.73 -10.24 11.09
N HIS A 42 14.53 -11.02 12.15
CA HIS A 42 15.43 -12.11 12.52
C HIS A 42 14.88 -13.44 12.04
N ASP A 43 15.71 -14.26 11.42
CA ASP A 43 15.36 -15.66 11.17
C ASP A 43 16.62 -16.53 11.00
N ILE A 44 16.43 -17.84 11.08
CA ILE A 44 17.48 -18.83 10.80
C ILE A 44 17.49 -19.10 9.30
N CYS A 45 18.58 -18.71 8.61
CA CYS A 45 18.70 -18.84 7.17
C CYS A 45 19.82 -19.82 6.80
N ASN A 46 19.46 -20.89 6.11
CA ASN A 46 20.40 -21.84 5.52
C ASN A 46 20.71 -21.43 4.08
N GLY A 47 21.62 -20.47 3.88
CA GLY A 47 22.03 -20.03 2.54
C GLY A 47 22.25 -18.53 2.42
N THR A 48 22.54 -18.11 1.21
CA THR A 48 22.72 -16.70 0.86
C THR A 48 21.39 -16.09 0.46
N VAL A 49 21.06 -14.95 1.06
CA VAL A 49 19.89 -14.16 0.69
C VAL A 49 20.26 -13.27 -0.49
N PRO A 50 19.58 -13.38 -1.63
CA PRO A 50 19.78 -12.41 -2.71
C PRO A 50 19.22 -11.04 -2.27
N LEU A 51 20.02 -9.99 -2.48
CA LEU A 51 19.60 -8.62 -2.21
C LEU A 51 19.17 -7.95 -3.49
N ILE A 52 18.04 -7.22 -3.43
CA ILE A 52 17.54 -6.37 -4.51
C ILE A 52 17.73 -4.91 -4.13
N SER A 53 17.96 -4.05 -5.11
CA SER A 53 17.96 -2.60 -4.94
C SER A 53 16.54 -2.10 -5.20
N ILE A 54 15.92 -1.48 -4.22
CA ILE A 54 14.51 -1.03 -4.30
C ILE A 54 14.43 0.44 -4.71
N SER A 55 15.03 1.33 -3.92
CA SER A 55 15.09 2.77 -4.21
C SER A 55 16.24 3.41 -3.47
N SER A 56 16.58 4.66 -3.82
CA SER A 56 17.61 5.43 -3.12
C SER A 56 17.26 5.79 -1.66
N SER A 57 15.98 5.78 -1.33
CA SER A 57 15.48 6.09 0.03
C SER A 57 15.33 4.86 0.93
N ILE A 58 15.48 3.65 0.38
CA ILE A 58 15.36 2.39 1.12
C ILE A 58 16.66 1.61 1.01
N GLY A 59 17.38 1.54 2.12
CA GLY A 59 18.56 0.68 2.25
C GLY A 59 18.17 -0.73 2.68
N ILE A 60 18.75 -1.75 2.04
CA ILE A 60 18.56 -3.16 2.43
C ILE A 60 19.91 -3.81 2.62
N ARG A 61 20.07 -4.49 3.74
CA ARG A 61 21.26 -5.30 4.01
C ARG A 61 20.92 -6.55 4.82
N VAL A 62 21.79 -7.56 4.74
CA VAL A 62 21.71 -8.75 5.58
C VAL A 62 22.91 -8.78 6.52
N GLU A 63 22.62 -8.89 7.79
CA GLU A 63 23.59 -9.10 8.86
C GLU A 63 23.61 -10.58 9.25
N LYS A 64 24.79 -11.18 9.34
CA LYS A 64 24.97 -12.60 9.69
C LYS A 64 25.46 -12.72 11.12
N TYR A 65 24.87 -13.63 11.86
CA TYR A 65 25.22 -13.94 13.23
C TYR A 65 25.66 -15.40 13.38
N GLN A 66 25.98 -15.81 14.60
CA GLN A 66 26.30 -17.20 14.92
C GLN A 66 25.07 -18.10 14.72
N ASN A 67 25.29 -19.41 14.62
CA ASN A 67 24.21 -20.41 14.52
C ASN A 67 23.26 -20.23 13.31
N LYS A 68 23.78 -19.69 12.18
CA LYS A 68 22.99 -19.41 10.95
C LYS A 68 21.85 -18.39 11.14
N GLU A 69 21.82 -17.69 12.25
CA GLU A 69 20.91 -16.58 12.43
C GLU A 69 21.31 -15.44 11.49
N GLN A 70 20.33 -14.88 10.81
CA GLN A 70 20.52 -13.73 9.93
C GLN A 70 19.46 -12.68 10.27
N ARG A 71 19.78 -11.44 9.96
CA ARG A 71 18.88 -10.31 10.09
C ARG A 71 18.79 -9.58 8.76
N LEU A 72 17.59 -9.52 8.21
CA LEU A 72 17.29 -8.60 7.12
C LEU A 72 16.99 -7.24 7.75
N VAL A 73 17.71 -6.21 7.32
CA VAL A 73 17.59 -4.85 7.82
C VAL A 73 17.17 -3.94 6.69
N CYS A 74 16.06 -3.25 6.87
CA CYS A 74 15.54 -2.25 5.95
C CYS A 74 15.60 -0.88 6.64
N THR A 75 16.27 0.09 6.03
CA THR A 75 16.39 1.47 6.52
C THR A 75 15.64 2.41 5.60
N PHE A 76 14.93 3.37 6.17
CA PHE A 76 14.18 4.38 5.44
C PHE A 76 14.74 5.74 5.82
N SER A 77 15.22 6.50 4.83
CA SER A 77 15.89 7.79 5.05
C SER A 77 14.92 8.95 5.20
N ASP A 78 13.69 8.82 4.70
CA ASP A 78 12.67 9.85 4.87
C ASP A 78 11.93 9.65 6.20
N CYS A 79 12.10 10.60 7.11
CA CYS A 79 11.53 10.62 8.46
C CYS A 79 10.47 11.72 8.65
N SER A 80 9.87 12.21 7.55
CA SER A 80 8.70 13.10 7.65
C SER A 80 7.52 12.37 8.30
N GLU A 81 6.62 13.10 8.96
CA GLU A 81 5.42 12.49 9.61
C GLU A 81 4.62 11.63 8.64
N ASP A 82 4.36 12.14 7.43
CA ASP A 82 3.65 11.41 6.37
C ASP A 82 4.37 10.11 5.96
N SER A 83 5.71 10.12 5.89
CA SER A 83 6.51 8.94 5.58
C SER A 83 6.56 7.94 6.73
N ILE A 84 6.59 8.39 7.99
CA ILE A 84 6.53 7.52 9.17
C ILE A 84 5.22 6.73 9.16
N ASP A 85 4.09 7.39 8.92
CA ASP A 85 2.78 6.75 8.85
C ASP A 85 2.72 5.72 7.72
N LYS A 86 3.16 6.10 6.52
CA LYS A 86 3.22 5.20 5.35
C LYS A 86 4.10 3.98 5.61
N PHE A 87 5.32 4.18 6.10
CA PHE A 87 6.22 3.07 6.41
C PHE A 87 5.70 2.21 7.56
N GLY A 88 5.00 2.81 8.52
CA GLY A 88 4.32 2.09 9.59
C GLY A 88 3.27 1.11 9.05
N LEU A 89 2.44 1.57 8.12
CA LEU A 89 1.44 0.73 7.46
C LEU A 89 2.10 -0.38 6.64
N VAL A 90 3.12 -0.06 5.84
CA VAL A 90 3.87 -1.01 5.02
C VAL A 90 4.53 -2.08 5.88
N ALA A 91 5.24 -1.70 6.94
CA ALA A 91 5.90 -2.65 7.84
C ALA A 91 4.91 -3.62 8.51
N LYS A 92 3.74 -3.11 8.91
CA LYS A 92 2.65 -3.94 9.49
C LYS A 92 2.07 -4.92 8.46
N ALA A 93 1.79 -4.45 7.24
CA ALA A 93 1.27 -5.27 6.16
C ALA A 93 2.26 -6.39 5.80
N ILE A 94 3.54 -6.05 5.62
CA ILE A 94 4.60 -7.02 5.33
C ILE A 94 4.71 -8.07 6.44
N ALA A 95 4.64 -7.67 7.72
CA ALA A 95 4.73 -8.61 8.82
C ALA A 95 3.59 -9.65 8.80
N VAL A 96 2.38 -9.24 8.43
CA VAL A 96 1.21 -10.14 8.30
C VAL A 96 1.33 -11.05 7.08
N GLU A 97 1.64 -10.49 5.91
CA GLU A 97 1.70 -11.24 4.64
C GLU A 97 2.86 -12.23 4.59
N SER A 98 3.95 -11.96 5.30
CA SER A 98 5.13 -12.81 5.31
C SER A 98 5.19 -13.81 6.48
N GLU A 99 4.20 -13.82 7.38
CA GLU A 99 4.16 -14.69 8.59
C GLU A 99 4.40 -16.18 8.30
N LYS A 100 3.89 -16.67 7.17
CA LYS A 100 3.98 -18.10 6.78
C LYS A 100 5.33 -18.50 6.20
N PHE A 101 6.19 -17.56 5.89
CA PHE A 101 7.49 -17.80 5.28
C PHE A 101 8.58 -17.92 6.34
N ASN A 102 9.68 -18.64 6.03
CA ASN A 102 10.83 -18.82 6.91
C ASN A 102 12.14 -18.74 6.11
N GLY A 103 13.23 -18.39 6.80
CA GLY A 103 14.58 -18.40 6.30
C GLY A 103 14.76 -17.49 5.08
N VAL A 104 15.47 -17.98 4.07
CA VAL A 104 15.73 -17.23 2.83
C VAL A 104 14.44 -16.82 2.13
N ALA A 105 13.42 -17.69 2.11
CA ALA A 105 12.14 -17.41 1.46
C ALA A 105 11.39 -16.25 2.14
N LEU A 106 11.49 -16.13 3.47
CA LEU A 106 10.94 -14.99 4.21
C LEU A 106 11.61 -13.68 3.75
N PHE A 107 12.93 -13.64 3.70
CA PHE A 107 13.67 -12.43 3.35
C PHE A 107 13.45 -12.01 1.89
N VAL A 108 13.32 -12.99 0.98
CA VAL A 108 12.96 -12.72 -0.42
C VAL A 108 11.53 -12.16 -0.52
N LYS A 109 10.57 -12.75 0.20
CA LYS A 109 9.18 -12.27 0.21
C LYS A 109 9.09 -10.83 0.71
N ILE A 110 9.78 -10.50 1.81
CA ILE A 110 9.80 -9.13 2.37
C ILE A 110 10.36 -8.12 1.36
N GLN A 111 11.46 -8.44 0.70
CA GLN A 111 12.05 -7.56 -0.30
C GLN A 111 11.11 -7.34 -1.49
N LYS A 112 10.41 -8.39 -1.93
CA LYS A 112 9.41 -8.29 -2.99
C LYS A 112 8.23 -7.40 -2.58
N GLU A 113 7.70 -7.56 -1.39
CA GLU A 113 6.64 -6.70 -0.86
C GLU A 113 7.09 -5.23 -0.77
N LEU A 114 8.31 -4.98 -0.26
CA LEU A 114 8.86 -3.63 -0.21
C LEU A 114 9.01 -3.02 -1.61
N GLN A 115 9.40 -3.80 -2.62
CA GLN A 115 9.46 -3.34 -4.01
C GLN A 115 8.06 -2.98 -4.53
N GLU A 116 7.09 -3.86 -4.36
CA GLU A 116 5.69 -3.66 -4.79
C GLU A 116 5.09 -2.40 -4.14
N TRP A 117 5.30 -2.22 -2.82
CA TRP A 117 4.89 -1.01 -2.11
C TRP A 117 5.60 0.25 -2.60
N THR A 118 6.90 0.15 -2.89
CA THR A 118 7.68 1.29 -3.40
C THR A 118 7.20 1.71 -4.79
N ASP A 119 6.93 0.77 -5.66
CA ASP A 119 6.43 1.04 -7.01
C ASP A 119 5.02 1.65 -6.94
N PHE A 120 4.15 1.10 -6.09
CA PHE A 120 2.84 1.68 -5.81
C PHE A 120 2.93 3.13 -5.31
N LEU A 121 3.81 3.42 -4.34
CA LEU A 121 3.96 4.77 -3.79
C LEU A 121 4.62 5.74 -4.78
N LYS A 122 5.50 5.28 -5.69
CA LYS A 122 6.09 6.12 -6.75
C LYS A 122 5.04 6.56 -7.76
N ASP A 123 4.21 5.65 -8.22
CA ASP A 123 3.13 5.97 -9.17
C ASP A 123 2.12 6.98 -8.58
N HIS A 124 2.00 7.00 -7.24
CA HIS A 124 1.11 7.90 -6.49
C HIS A 124 1.84 9.09 -5.83
N SER A 125 3.15 9.30 -6.08
CA SER A 125 3.91 10.46 -5.57
C SER A 125 3.58 11.77 -6.28
N LYS A 126 2.86 11.73 -7.40
CA LYS A 126 2.17 12.91 -7.92
C LYS A 126 1.00 13.16 -6.97
N THR A 127 1.05 14.26 -6.24
CA THR A 127 -0.12 14.79 -5.54
C THR A 127 -1.29 14.72 -6.51
N LEU A 128 -2.30 13.90 -6.19
CA LEU A 128 -3.49 13.80 -7.01
C LEU A 128 -4.03 15.22 -7.20
N SER A 129 -4.30 15.60 -8.41
CA SER A 129 -5.01 16.84 -8.69
C SER A 129 -6.37 16.81 -7.98
N GLN A 130 -6.95 17.97 -7.72
CA GLN A 130 -8.26 18.03 -7.09
C GLN A 130 -9.31 17.22 -7.86
N SER A 131 -9.23 17.18 -9.19
CA SER A 131 -10.12 16.39 -10.04
C SER A 131 -9.92 14.88 -9.87
N GLU A 132 -8.67 14.43 -9.72
CA GLU A 132 -8.35 13.01 -9.46
C GLU A 132 -8.82 12.58 -8.07
N LEU A 133 -8.64 13.44 -7.05
CA LEU A 133 -9.15 13.19 -5.70
C LEU A 133 -10.68 13.05 -5.68
N ILE A 134 -11.38 13.95 -6.39
CA ILE A 134 -12.84 13.91 -6.51
C ILE A 134 -13.28 12.63 -7.23
N GLY A 135 -12.61 12.25 -8.30
CA GLY A 135 -12.87 11.00 -9.03
C GLY A 135 -12.69 9.78 -8.13
N PHE A 136 -11.56 9.69 -7.49
CA PHE A 136 -11.23 8.61 -6.56
C PHE A 136 -12.22 8.51 -5.39
N TRP A 137 -12.60 9.63 -4.80
CA TRP A 137 -13.63 9.68 -3.76
C TRP A 137 -14.95 9.09 -4.25
N GLY A 138 -15.35 9.43 -5.48
CA GLY A 138 -16.58 8.91 -6.06
C GLY A 138 -16.57 7.40 -6.27
N GLU A 139 -15.44 6.86 -6.75
CA GLU A 139 -15.28 5.40 -6.88
C GLU A 139 -15.42 4.72 -5.52
N LEU A 140 -14.71 5.22 -4.48
CA LEU A 140 -14.80 4.70 -3.12
C LEU A 140 -16.22 4.79 -2.55
N TYR A 141 -16.93 5.87 -2.83
CA TYR A 141 -18.31 6.03 -2.42
C TYR A 141 -19.22 4.95 -3.04
N VAL A 142 -19.09 4.73 -4.35
CA VAL A 142 -19.86 3.68 -5.05
C VAL A 142 -19.53 2.29 -4.48
N ILE A 143 -18.25 2.01 -4.28
CA ILE A 143 -17.80 0.76 -3.69
C ILE A 143 -18.40 0.53 -2.31
N SER A 144 -18.28 1.51 -1.43
CA SER A 144 -18.72 1.37 -0.04
C SER A 144 -20.25 1.30 0.12
N HIS A 145 -21.00 2.04 -0.69
CA HIS A 145 -22.45 2.19 -0.50
C HIS A 145 -23.30 1.29 -1.41
N TYR A 146 -22.70 0.71 -2.46
CA TYR A 146 -23.47 -0.13 -3.39
C TYR A 146 -22.86 -1.51 -3.58
N ILE A 147 -21.53 -1.61 -3.72
CA ILE A 147 -20.91 -2.90 -4.02
C ILE A 147 -20.75 -3.74 -2.75
N MET A 148 -20.26 -3.12 -1.66
CA MET A 148 -20.05 -3.81 -0.37
C MET A 148 -21.35 -4.20 0.33
N GLU A 149 -22.51 -3.64 -0.07
CA GLU A 149 -23.80 -4.09 0.47
C GLU A 149 -24.19 -5.48 -0.02
N VAL A 150 -23.70 -5.90 -1.20
CA VAL A 150 -24.11 -7.15 -1.86
C VAL A 150 -22.94 -8.12 -2.07
N HIS A 151 -21.71 -7.69 -1.84
CA HIS A 151 -20.49 -8.50 -2.02
C HIS A 151 -19.58 -8.42 -0.80
N SER A 152 -18.77 -9.45 -0.58
CA SER A 152 -17.76 -9.44 0.48
C SER A 152 -16.69 -8.37 0.20
N PRO A 153 -16.02 -7.83 1.24
CA PRO A 153 -14.90 -6.89 1.04
C PRO A 153 -13.79 -7.44 0.12
N SER A 154 -13.49 -8.73 0.23
CA SER A 154 -12.47 -9.39 -0.61
C SER A 154 -12.87 -9.43 -2.09
N ASP A 155 -14.13 -9.71 -2.38
CA ASP A 155 -14.64 -9.73 -3.75
C ASP A 155 -14.74 -8.32 -4.32
N THR A 156 -15.17 -7.36 -3.49
CA THR A 156 -15.27 -5.96 -3.86
C THR A 156 -13.92 -5.40 -4.34
N ILE A 157 -12.83 -5.69 -3.63
CA ILE A 157 -11.48 -5.27 -4.04
C ILE A 157 -11.10 -5.89 -5.40
N ARG A 158 -11.47 -7.14 -5.66
CA ARG A 158 -11.21 -7.80 -6.96
C ARG A 158 -11.98 -7.17 -8.11
N TYR A 159 -13.17 -6.66 -7.85
CA TYR A 159 -14.00 -6.02 -8.86
C TYR A 159 -13.56 -4.60 -9.18
N TRP A 160 -12.80 -3.97 -8.27
CA TRP A 160 -12.33 -2.60 -8.43
C TRP A 160 -11.00 -2.54 -9.16
N ALA A 161 -11.03 -1.99 -10.37
CA ALA A 161 -9.86 -1.87 -11.24
C ALA A 161 -9.25 -0.44 -11.27
N GLY A 162 -9.88 0.53 -10.60
CA GLY A 162 -9.45 1.93 -10.61
C GLY A 162 -7.97 2.16 -10.31
N PRO A 163 -7.41 1.66 -9.19
CA PRO A 163 -6.01 1.88 -8.86
C PRO A 163 -5.01 1.21 -9.81
N SER A 164 -5.42 0.16 -10.51
CA SER A 164 -4.57 -0.58 -11.45
C SER A 164 -4.65 -0.09 -12.90
N GLY A 165 -5.38 1.00 -13.15
CA GLY A 165 -5.52 1.59 -14.49
C GLY A 165 -6.34 0.73 -15.44
N GLY A 166 -7.33 0.01 -14.94
CA GLY A 166 -8.26 -0.77 -15.75
C GLY A 166 -9.09 0.10 -16.69
N LYS A 167 -9.63 -0.51 -17.75
CA LYS A 167 -10.49 0.19 -18.74
C LYS A 167 -11.81 0.66 -18.12
N LYS A 168 -12.25 0.07 -17.02
CA LYS A 168 -13.48 0.37 -16.27
C LYS A 168 -13.14 0.45 -14.80
N ASP A 169 -13.86 1.28 -14.07
CA ASP A 169 -13.60 1.47 -12.63
C ASP A 169 -13.98 0.23 -11.81
N ILE A 170 -15.13 -0.37 -12.13
CA ILE A 170 -15.62 -1.58 -11.43
C ILE A 170 -16.12 -2.59 -12.46
N THR A 171 -15.67 -3.84 -12.34
CA THR A 171 -16.08 -4.93 -13.25
C THR A 171 -16.55 -6.15 -12.45
N LEU A 172 -17.84 -6.48 -12.60
CA LEU A 172 -18.49 -7.64 -11.97
C LEU A 172 -18.93 -8.61 -13.07
N ASN A 173 -18.26 -9.74 -13.23
CA ASN A 173 -18.62 -10.78 -14.22
C ASN A 173 -19.09 -10.22 -15.58
N SER A 174 -20.41 -10.05 -15.75
CA SER A 174 -21.06 -9.53 -16.98
C SER A 174 -21.43 -8.05 -16.92
N LEU A 175 -21.09 -7.36 -15.85
CA LEU A 175 -21.45 -5.97 -15.59
C LEU A 175 -20.20 -5.11 -15.39
N ALA A 176 -20.14 -3.95 -16.04
CA ALA A 176 -19.14 -2.91 -15.76
C ALA A 176 -19.82 -1.62 -15.33
N ILE A 177 -19.18 -0.91 -14.42
CA ILE A 177 -19.59 0.42 -13.95
C ILE A 177 -18.42 1.38 -14.19
N GLU A 178 -18.70 2.46 -14.88
CA GLU A 178 -17.85 3.64 -15.00
C GLU A 178 -18.40 4.72 -14.07
N VAL A 179 -17.58 5.24 -13.17
CA VAL A 179 -17.96 6.26 -12.19
C VAL A 179 -17.44 7.62 -12.67
N LYS A 180 -18.29 8.60 -12.71
CA LYS A 180 -17.92 9.99 -13.00
C LYS A 180 -18.39 10.90 -11.87
N THR A 181 -17.44 11.62 -11.28
CA THR A 181 -17.73 12.53 -10.16
C THR A 181 -17.43 13.96 -10.56
N THR A 182 -18.36 14.86 -10.27
CA THR A 182 -18.22 16.31 -10.52
C THR A 182 -18.36 17.07 -9.22
N SER A 183 -17.58 18.16 -9.07
CA SER A 183 -17.62 19.05 -7.91
C SER A 183 -18.63 20.21 -8.05
N SER A 184 -19.42 20.21 -9.11
CA SER A 184 -20.38 21.28 -9.38
C SER A 184 -21.79 20.72 -9.51
N SER A 185 -22.72 21.24 -8.72
CA SER A 185 -24.14 20.96 -8.85
C SER A 185 -24.77 21.40 -10.19
N HIS A 186 -24.01 22.15 -10.98
CA HIS A 186 -24.42 22.70 -12.27
C HIS A 186 -23.69 22.04 -13.46
N ALA A 187 -22.91 20.97 -13.24
CA ALA A 187 -22.26 20.27 -14.34
C ALA A 187 -23.33 19.63 -15.24
N LYS A 188 -23.55 20.21 -16.40
CA LYS A 188 -24.47 19.71 -17.43
C LYS A 188 -23.82 18.68 -18.35
N GLU A 189 -22.50 18.48 -18.24
CA GLU A 189 -21.73 17.64 -19.13
C GLU A 189 -20.81 16.72 -18.33
N ILE A 190 -20.74 15.49 -18.76
CA ILE A 190 -19.81 14.49 -18.22
C ILE A 190 -18.73 14.25 -19.28
N LYS A 191 -17.46 14.46 -18.92
CA LYS A 191 -16.33 14.20 -19.81
C LYS A 191 -15.97 12.71 -19.75
N ILE A 192 -16.02 12.04 -20.90
CA ILE A 192 -15.49 10.68 -21.10
C ILE A 192 -14.05 10.83 -21.61
N SER A 193 -13.08 10.25 -20.89
CA SER A 193 -11.65 10.44 -21.15
C SER A 193 -11.14 9.61 -22.30
N SER A 194 -11.77 8.45 -22.56
CA SER A 194 -11.42 7.58 -23.70
C SER A 194 -12.63 6.79 -24.18
N LEU A 195 -12.60 6.34 -25.43
CA LEU A 195 -13.64 5.44 -25.98
C LEU A 195 -13.66 4.09 -25.28
N ASP A 196 -12.54 3.64 -24.73
CA ASP A 196 -12.45 2.39 -23.97
C ASP A 196 -13.36 2.39 -22.74
N GLN A 197 -13.66 3.57 -22.18
CA GLN A 197 -14.61 3.70 -21.06
C GLN A 197 -16.06 3.40 -21.48
N LEU A 198 -16.36 3.48 -22.76
CA LEU A 198 -17.68 3.16 -23.33
C LEU A 198 -17.70 1.83 -24.09
N ASP A 199 -16.57 1.14 -24.18
CA ASP A 199 -16.47 -0.14 -24.83
C ASP A 199 -17.30 -1.22 -24.11
N ARG A 200 -18.11 -1.95 -24.87
CA ARG A 200 -18.94 -3.04 -24.37
C ARG A 200 -18.17 -4.37 -24.33
N SER A 201 -17.07 -4.39 -23.59
CA SER A 201 -16.37 -5.64 -23.28
C SER A 201 -17.14 -6.54 -22.31
N THR A 202 -18.20 -6.02 -21.69
CA THR A 202 -19.13 -6.71 -20.82
C THR A 202 -20.54 -6.63 -21.39
N GLU A 203 -21.45 -7.54 -20.97
CA GLU A 203 -22.85 -7.54 -21.45
C GLU A 203 -23.60 -6.27 -21.08
N LYS A 204 -23.30 -5.69 -19.91
CA LYS A 204 -23.95 -4.48 -19.40
C LYS A 204 -22.89 -3.46 -18.95
N LEU A 205 -23.03 -2.24 -19.42
CA LEU A 205 -22.23 -1.11 -18.99
C LEU A 205 -23.15 -0.05 -18.38
N TYR A 206 -22.81 0.38 -17.16
CA TYR A 206 -23.49 1.46 -16.47
C TYR A 206 -22.53 2.64 -16.29
N LEU A 207 -23.04 3.85 -16.51
CA LEU A 207 -22.37 5.08 -16.15
C LEU A 207 -23.05 5.63 -14.88
N MET A 208 -22.30 5.69 -13.79
CA MET A 208 -22.77 6.26 -12.52
C MET A 208 -22.18 7.66 -12.35
N HIS A 209 -23.03 8.65 -12.31
CA HIS A 209 -22.63 10.05 -12.12
C HIS A 209 -22.94 10.49 -10.69
N LEU A 210 -21.92 10.98 -10.00
CA LEU A 210 -22.01 11.60 -8.67
C LEU A 210 -21.73 13.08 -8.79
N SER A 211 -22.58 13.89 -8.16
CA SER A 211 -22.35 15.33 -8.01
C SER A 211 -22.11 15.62 -6.53
N ILE A 212 -20.94 16.17 -6.21
CA ILE A 212 -20.58 16.57 -4.85
C ILE A 212 -20.54 18.09 -4.75
N SER A 213 -21.07 18.62 -3.64
CA SER A 213 -20.94 20.03 -3.29
C SER A 213 -20.05 20.14 -2.05
N HIS A 214 -19.19 21.16 -2.01
CA HIS A 214 -18.52 21.51 -0.75
C HIS A 214 -19.61 21.97 0.24
N ALA A 215 -19.70 21.27 1.37
CA ALA A 215 -20.34 21.87 2.52
C ALA A 215 -19.29 22.81 3.13
N ASP A 216 -19.59 24.09 3.22
CA ASP A 216 -18.83 25.01 4.06
C ASP A 216 -18.94 24.51 5.51
N LEU A 217 -17.80 24.12 6.10
CA LEU A 217 -17.67 23.74 7.50
C LEU A 217 -17.57 24.99 8.35
#